data_0b2e9e4a61666fc82975b1454b626382
#
_entry.id   0b2e9e4a61666fc82975b1454b626382
#
_cell.length_a   1.000
_cell.length_b   1.000
_cell.length_c   1.000
_cell.angle_alpha   90.00
_cell.angle_beta   90.00
_cell.angle_gamma   90.00
#
_symmetry.space_group_name_H-M   'P 1'
#
loop_
_entity.id
_entity.type
_entity.pdbx_description
1 polymer ?
#
loop_
_entity_poly.entity_id
_entity_poly.type
_entity_poly.pdbx_seq_one_letter_code
_entity_poly.pdbx_strand_id
1 'polypeptide(L)'
;MIQMPSPNRTPVGKNWKPSSSWLRRKAKQGFRGYPVATIAFYGPTATLATKVVVSIVRDEGHEPDPLERWFSEDTDVRNDPAVGEKILDFLKAHAAKSVIVTDGLIGCPHEEGIDYPEGKSCPRCPYWAGRDRFTREHIQ
;
A
#
# COMPACT_ATOMS: atom_id res chain seq x y z
N MET A 1 0.32 -10.20 15.21
CA MET A 1 -0.41 -8.95 14.99
C MET A 1 0.55 -7.85 14.62
N ILE A 2 0.27 -7.14 13.56
CA ILE A 2 1.10 -6.02 13.14
C ILE A 2 0.83 -4.86 14.09
N GLN A 3 1.87 -4.40 14.73
CA GLN A 3 1.75 -3.25 15.61
C GLN A 3 1.71 -1.98 14.75
N MET A 4 0.67 -1.20 14.91
CA MET A 4 0.56 0.06 14.19
C MET A 4 1.61 1.04 14.69
N PRO A 5 2.15 1.88 13.81
CA PRO A 5 3.06 2.93 14.24
C PRO A 5 2.41 3.84 15.27
N SER A 6 3.22 4.32 16.19
CA SER A 6 2.76 5.31 17.16
C SER A 6 2.24 6.55 16.40
N PRO A 7 1.18 7.20 16.90
CA PRO A 7 0.70 8.44 16.28
C PRO A 7 1.75 9.56 16.26
N ASN A 8 2.82 9.44 17.06
CA ASN A 8 3.90 10.41 17.08
C ASN A 8 4.96 10.18 16.01
N ARG A 9 4.87 9.06 15.29
CA ARG A 9 5.79 8.77 14.20
C ARG A 9 5.34 9.47 12.95
N THR A 10 6.23 9.49 11.93
CA THR A 10 5.89 10.03 10.62
C THR A 10 4.58 9.43 10.15
N PRO A 11 3.61 10.25 9.80
CA PRO A 11 2.32 9.75 9.33
C PRO A 11 2.48 8.81 8.16
N VAL A 12 1.67 7.75 8.15
CA VAL A 12 1.62 6.78 7.07
C VAL A 12 1.30 7.51 5.78
N GLY A 13 2.05 7.19 4.71
CA GLY A 13 1.82 7.77 3.40
C GLY A 13 2.18 9.23 3.25
N LYS A 14 2.93 9.81 4.17
CA LYS A 14 3.30 11.22 4.14
C LYS A 14 4.00 11.64 2.86
N ASN A 15 4.79 10.74 2.28
CA ASN A 15 5.57 11.04 1.08
C ASN A 15 4.79 10.83 -0.21
N TRP A 16 3.63 10.25 -0.16
CA TRP A 16 2.80 10.07 -1.34
C TRP A 16 1.94 11.31 -1.57
N LYS A 17 2.13 11.92 -2.72
CA LYS A 17 1.44 13.16 -3.09
C LYS A 17 0.63 12.95 -4.36
N PRO A 18 -0.53 12.30 -4.26
CA PRO A 18 -1.40 12.15 -5.43
C PRO A 18 -1.88 13.51 -5.92
N SER A 19 -2.22 13.62 -7.21
CA SER A 19 -2.69 14.88 -7.78
C SER A 19 -4.06 15.28 -7.24
N SER A 20 -4.88 14.32 -6.81
CA SER A 20 -6.19 14.63 -6.23
C SER A 20 -6.05 15.27 -4.85
N SER A 21 -6.60 16.45 -4.68
CA SER A 21 -6.61 17.13 -3.38
C SER A 21 -7.49 16.37 -2.38
N TRP A 22 -8.57 15.76 -2.86
CA TRP A 22 -9.44 14.94 -2.02
C TRP A 22 -8.66 13.77 -1.42
N LEU A 23 -7.90 13.09 -2.26
CA LEU A 23 -7.13 11.92 -1.84
C LEU A 23 -6.00 12.31 -0.86
N ARG A 24 -5.30 13.41 -1.16
CA ARG A 24 -4.27 13.92 -0.26
C ARG A 24 -4.85 14.27 1.12
N ARG A 25 -6.00 14.91 1.14
CA ARG A 25 -6.66 15.29 2.40
C ARG A 25 -7.07 14.07 3.19
N LYS A 26 -7.68 13.10 2.53
CA LYS A 26 -8.10 11.85 3.19
C LYS A 26 -6.92 11.10 3.78
N ALA A 27 -5.82 11.01 3.04
CA ALA A 27 -4.62 10.33 3.51
C ALA A 27 -4.04 11.01 4.76
N LYS A 28 -4.11 12.33 4.82
CA LYS A 28 -3.64 13.08 6.00
C LYS A 28 -4.55 12.91 7.20
N GLN A 29 -5.85 12.81 7.00
CA GLN A 29 -6.80 12.68 8.08
C GLN A 29 -6.71 11.34 8.81
N GLY A 30 -6.30 10.28 8.10
CA GLY A 30 -6.26 8.94 8.67
C GLY A 30 -7.64 8.40 8.95
N PHE A 31 -7.78 7.69 10.05
CA PHE A 31 -9.03 7.01 10.37
C PHE A 31 -10.14 8.01 10.75
N ARG A 32 -11.26 7.92 10.05
CA ARG A 32 -12.46 8.73 10.25
C ARG A 32 -13.72 7.89 10.20
N GLY A 33 -13.60 6.60 10.43
CA GLY A 33 -14.71 5.67 10.37
C GLY A 33 -14.65 4.76 9.15
N TYR A 34 -15.57 3.84 9.08
CA TYR A 34 -15.67 2.88 7.99
C TYR A 34 -16.62 3.38 6.90
N PRO A 35 -16.45 2.96 5.65
CA PRO A 35 -15.44 2.04 5.14
C PRO A 35 -14.04 2.65 5.12
N VAL A 36 -13.04 1.81 5.38
CA VAL A 36 -11.64 2.21 5.36
C VAL A 36 -10.98 1.66 4.09
N ALA A 37 -10.36 2.53 3.32
CA ALA A 37 -9.52 2.10 2.20
C ALA A 37 -8.09 2.00 2.69
N THR A 38 -7.42 0.90 2.38
CA THR A 38 -6.00 0.74 2.65
C THR A 38 -5.26 0.74 1.33
N ILE A 39 -4.17 1.50 1.26
CA ILE A 39 -3.35 1.63 0.06
C ILE A 39 -1.93 1.19 0.41
N ALA A 40 -1.47 0.12 -0.24
CA ALA A 40 -0.16 -0.47 0.03
C ALA A 40 0.68 -0.47 -1.23
N PHE A 41 1.92 -0.03 -1.12
CA PHE A 41 2.86 0.04 -2.24
C PHE A 41 3.90 -1.07 -2.13
N TYR A 42 4.24 -1.65 -3.27
CA TYR A 42 5.22 -2.73 -3.38
C TYR A 42 6.15 -2.44 -4.54
N GLY A 43 7.37 -2.95 -4.45
CA GLY A 43 8.34 -2.80 -5.53
C GLY A 43 9.51 -3.75 -5.36
N PRO A 44 10.36 -3.86 -6.38
CA PRO A 44 11.53 -4.74 -6.31
C PRO A 44 12.56 -4.28 -5.27
N THR A 45 12.54 -2.98 -4.96
CA THR A 45 13.36 -2.40 -3.89
C THR A 45 12.50 -1.43 -3.09
N ALA A 46 13.07 -0.76 -2.11
CA ALA A 46 12.32 0.20 -1.29
C ALA A 46 12.09 1.55 -1.98
N THR A 47 12.66 1.78 -3.17
CA THR A 47 12.66 3.09 -3.82
C THR A 47 11.80 3.19 -5.08
N LEU A 48 11.36 2.06 -5.63
CA LEU A 48 10.57 2.04 -6.86
C LEU A 48 9.30 1.22 -6.65
N ALA A 49 8.16 1.90 -6.58
CA ALA A 49 6.88 1.22 -6.41
C ALA A 49 6.34 0.80 -7.78
N THR A 50 6.30 -0.51 -8.03
CA THR A 50 5.78 -1.05 -9.29
C THR A 50 4.41 -1.69 -9.14
N LYS A 51 3.88 -1.72 -7.92
CA LYS A 51 2.56 -2.28 -7.64
C LYS A 51 1.91 -1.51 -6.52
N VAL A 52 0.63 -1.26 -6.65
CA VAL A 52 -0.20 -0.72 -5.58
C VAL A 52 -1.41 -1.63 -5.39
N VAL A 53 -1.72 -1.92 -4.13
CA VAL A 53 -2.89 -2.71 -3.76
C VAL A 53 -3.80 -1.82 -2.94
N VAL A 54 -5.05 -1.73 -3.35
CA VAL A 54 -6.07 -0.95 -2.64
C VAL A 54 -7.17 -1.90 -2.22
N SER A 55 -7.51 -1.88 -0.94
CA SER A 55 -8.58 -2.73 -0.42
C SER A 55 -9.53 -1.91 0.43
N ILE A 56 -10.75 -2.41 0.57
CA ILE A 56 -11.81 -1.75 1.34
C ILE A 56 -12.16 -2.63 2.53
N VAL A 57 -12.09 -2.07 3.73
CA VAL A 57 -12.60 -2.71 4.94
C VAL A 57 -13.92 -2.01 5.25
N ARG A 58 -15.04 -2.70 5.07
CA ARG A 58 -16.37 -2.10 5.17
C ARG A 58 -16.78 -1.77 6.59
N ASP A 59 -16.43 -2.65 7.51
CA ASP A 59 -16.77 -2.51 8.92
C ASP A 59 -15.68 -3.12 9.77
N GLU A 60 -15.64 -2.78 11.04
CA GLU A 60 -14.69 -3.35 11.97
C GLU A 60 -14.77 -4.88 11.98
N GLY A 61 -13.62 -5.52 11.89
CA GLY A 61 -13.54 -6.98 11.90
C GLY A 61 -13.80 -7.67 10.58
N HIS A 62 -14.19 -6.92 9.54
CA HIS A 62 -14.41 -7.48 8.20
C HIS A 62 -13.09 -7.66 7.46
N GLU A 63 -13.04 -8.70 6.64
CA GLU A 63 -11.92 -8.91 5.73
C GLU A 63 -11.89 -7.83 4.66
N PRO A 64 -10.69 -7.45 4.19
CA PRO A 64 -10.59 -6.49 3.08
C PRO A 64 -11.21 -7.05 1.81
N ASP A 65 -12.28 -6.41 1.33
CA ASP A 65 -13.00 -6.80 0.12
C ASP A 65 -13.92 -5.67 -0.31
N PRO A 66 -13.88 -5.19 -1.57
CA PRO A 66 -13.03 -5.67 -2.65
C PRO A 66 -11.58 -5.22 -2.55
N LEU A 67 -10.75 -5.79 -3.39
CA LEU A 67 -9.33 -5.50 -3.47
C LEU A 67 -8.94 -5.37 -4.94
N GLU A 68 -8.22 -4.31 -5.27
CA GLU A 68 -7.73 -4.05 -6.63
C GLU A 68 -6.22 -3.86 -6.60
N ARG A 69 -5.59 -4.22 -7.72
CA ARG A 69 -4.14 -4.10 -7.91
C ARG A 69 -3.86 -3.35 -9.20
N TRP A 70 -2.91 -2.45 -9.16
CA TRP A 70 -2.41 -1.79 -10.37
C TRP A 70 -0.91 -1.91 -10.41
N PHE A 71 -0.36 -2.04 -11.62
CA PHE A 71 1.05 -2.34 -11.83
C PHE A 71 1.68 -1.34 -12.79
N SER A 72 3.00 -1.18 -12.68
CA SER A 72 3.84 -0.59 -13.72
C SER A 72 5.03 -1.51 -13.92
N GLU A 73 5.73 -1.36 -15.05
CA GLU A 73 6.92 -2.17 -15.31
C GLU A 73 8.19 -1.52 -14.76
N ASP A 74 8.38 -0.25 -15.09
CA ASP A 74 9.62 0.44 -14.75
C ASP A 74 9.41 1.86 -14.23
N THR A 75 8.14 2.26 -14.05
CA THR A 75 7.82 3.58 -13.49
C THR A 75 7.20 3.41 -12.11
N ASP A 76 7.28 4.45 -11.32
CA ASP A 76 6.73 4.43 -9.97
C ASP A 76 5.23 4.72 -10.02
N VAL A 77 4.41 3.76 -9.57
CA VAL A 77 2.96 3.91 -9.59
C VAL A 77 2.47 5.09 -8.75
N ARG A 78 3.26 5.52 -7.76
CA ARG A 78 2.90 6.66 -6.91
C ARG A 78 2.89 7.97 -7.70
N ASN A 79 3.62 8.02 -8.79
CA ASN A 79 3.74 9.22 -9.63
C ASN A 79 2.96 9.10 -10.94
N ASP A 80 2.21 8.03 -11.12
CA ASP A 80 1.44 7.80 -12.34
C ASP A 80 0.03 8.39 -12.18
N PRO A 81 -0.29 9.47 -12.94
CA PRO A 81 -1.61 10.10 -12.81
C PRO A 81 -2.77 9.17 -13.17
N ALA A 82 -2.57 8.27 -14.13
CA ALA A 82 -3.62 7.34 -14.52
C ALA A 82 -3.95 6.35 -13.40
N VAL A 83 -2.92 5.87 -12.70
CA VAL A 83 -3.12 5.00 -11.53
C VAL A 83 -3.82 5.79 -10.42
N GLY A 84 -3.39 7.02 -10.18
CA GLY A 84 -4.01 7.88 -9.18
C GLY A 84 -5.49 8.10 -9.42
N GLU A 85 -5.89 8.30 -10.67
CA GLU A 85 -7.30 8.45 -11.04
C GLU A 85 -8.09 7.17 -10.78
N LYS A 86 -7.52 6.03 -11.12
CA LYS A 86 -8.17 4.74 -10.90
C LYS A 86 -8.38 4.47 -9.41
N ILE A 87 -7.39 4.80 -8.59
CA ILE A 87 -7.50 4.68 -7.14
C ILE A 87 -8.63 5.59 -6.65
N LEU A 88 -8.63 6.84 -7.06
CA LEU A 88 -9.66 7.80 -6.65
C LEU A 88 -11.06 7.31 -7.01
N ASP A 89 -11.25 6.84 -8.24
CA ASP A 89 -12.55 6.32 -8.69
C ASP A 89 -12.97 5.11 -7.87
N PHE A 90 -12.05 4.22 -7.57
CA PHE A 90 -12.33 3.03 -6.77
C PHE A 90 -12.77 3.43 -5.34
N LEU A 91 -12.06 4.35 -4.72
CA LEU A 91 -12.39 4.81 -3.37
C LEU A 91 -13.76 5.49 -3.33
N LYS A 92 -14.07 6.31 -4.32
CA LYS A 92 -15.36 6.98 -4.40
C LYS A 92 -16.49 6.01 -4.69
N ALA A 93 -16.25 5.03 -5.56
CA ALA A 93 -17.25 4.03 -5.89
C ALA A 93 -17.64 3.19 -4.66
N HIS A 94 -16.72 3.00 -3.74
CA HIS A 94 -16.97 2.23 -2.51
C HIS A 94 -17.20 3.11 -1.29
N ALA A 95 -17.41 4.41 -1.50
CA ALA A 95 -17.73 5.36 -0.44
C ALA A 95 -16.75 5.34 0.73
N ALA A 96 -15.45 5.22 0.43
CA ALA A 96 -14.43 5.16 1.46
C ALA A 96 -14.45 6.43 2.31
N LYS A 97 -14.63 6.26 3.61
CA LYS A 97 -14.65 7.37 4.56
C LYS A 97 -13.24 7.69 5.05
N SER A 98 -12.41 6.67 5.18
CA SER A 98 -11.03 6.79 5.63
C SER A 98 -10.07 6.23 4.59
N VAL A 99 -8.87 6.81 4.51
CA VAL A 99 -7.80 6.33 3.63
C VAL A 99 -6.54 6.18 4.46
N ILE A 100 -6.02 4.95 4.52
CA ILE A 100 -4.79 4.64 5.24
C ILE A 100 -3.76 4.17 4.21
N VAL A 101 -2.63 4.84 4.17
CA VAL A 101 -1.57 4.56 3.20
C VAL A 101 -0.33 4.07 3.93
N THR A 102 0.30 3.02 3.41
CA THR A 102 1.52 2.51 4.03
C THR A 102 2.66 3.52 3.94
N ASP A 103 3.54 3.50 4.94
CA ASP A 103 4.71 4.35 4.96
C ASP A 103 5.81 3.69 4.12
N GLY A 104 5.88 4.06 2.85
CA GLY A 104 6.82 3.49 1.91
C GLY A 104 6.36 2.14 1.37
N LEU A 105 7.28 1.43 0.75
CA LEU A 105 7.04 0.13 0.16
C LEU A 105 7.17 -0.96 1.20
N ILE A 106 6.26 -1.92 1.19
CA ILE A 106 6.19 -2.96 2.21
C ILE A 106 6.48 -4.36 1.66
N GLY A 107 7.14 -4.46 0.55
CA GLY A 107 7.54 -5.76 0.03
C GLY A 107 7.67 -5.76 -1.47
N CYS A 108 8.01 -6.93 -2.02
CA CYS A 108 8.13 -7.09 -3.45
C CYS A 108 6.74 -7.20 -4.09
N PRO A 109 6.63 -6.91 -5.40
CA PRO A 109 5.33 -6.93 -6.07
C PRO A 109 4.80 -8.33 -6.34
N HIS A 110 5.60 -9.37 -6.17
CA HIS A 110 5.19 -10.75 -6.40
C HIS A 110 4.53 -11.33 -5.17
N GLU A 111 3.57 -12.22 -5.36
CA GLU A 111 2.76 -12.76 -4.27
C GLU A 111 3.25 -14.14 -3.86
N GLU A 112 3.59 -14.27 -2.58
CA GLU A 112 4.00 -15.53 -1.99
C GLU A 112 2.88 -16.57 -2.15
N GLY A 113 3.26 -17.77 -2.57
CA GLY A 113 2.29 -18.83 -2.80
C GLY A 113 1.64 -18.79 -4.18
N ILE A 114 1.85 -17.72 -4.94
CA ILE A 114 1.32 -17.54 -6.30
C ILE A 114 2.48 -17.38 -7.29
N ASP A 115 3.32 -16.39 -7.08
CA ASP A 115 4.43 -16.09 -7.99
C ASP A 115 5.71 -16.84 -7.60
N TYR A 116 5.79 -17.27 -6.36
CA TYR A 116 6.90 -18.07 -5.87
C TYR A 116 6.43 -18.92 -4.68
N PRO A 117 7.16 -20.00 -4.30
CA PRO A 117 6.69 -20.91 -3.26
C PRO A 117 6.49 -20.24 -1.91
N GLU A 118 5.42 -20.64 -1.24
CA GLU A 118 5.15 -20.20 0.12
C GLU A 118 6.29 -20.59 1.06
N GLY A 119 6.66 -19.69 1.96
CA GLY A 119 7.75 -19.89 2.90
C GLY A 119 9.13 -19.59 2.32
N LYS A 120 9.20 -19.15 1.07
CA LYS A 120 10.46 -18.80 0.40
C LYS A 120 10.50 -17.30 0.14
N SER A 121 11.71 -16.79 -0.11
CA SER A 121 11.88 -15.41 -0.57
C SER A 121 11.65 -15.35 -2.07
N CYS A 122 11.15 -14.22 -2.55
CA CYS A 122 10.96 -14.03 -3.98
C CYS A 122 12.31 -14.05 -4.70
N PRO A 123 12.52 -14.94 -5.68
CA PRO A 123 13.80 -15.03 -6.38
C PRO A 123 14.07 -13.84 -7.32
N ARG A 124 13.02 -13.10 -7.68
CA ARG A 124 13.16 -11.94 -8.57
C ARG A 124 13.44 -10.64 -7.83
N CYS A 125 13.28 -10.64 -6.51
CA CYS A 125 13.43 -9.42 -5.70
C CYS A 125 14.36 -9.70 -4.52
N PRO A 126 15.65 -9.93 -4.77
CA PRO A 126 16.59 -10.29 -3.71
C PRO A 126 16.76 -9.18 -2.66
N TYR A 127 16.42 -7.94 -3.00
CA TYR A 127 16.47 -6.85 -2.04
C TYR A 127 15.70 -7.17 -0.76
N TRP A 128 14.52 -7.80 -0.90
CA TRP A 128 13.64 -8.05 0.25
C TRP A 128 13.99 -9.30 1.04
N ALA A 129 14.93 -10.11 0.53
CA ALA A 129 15.32 -11.31 1.24
C ALA A 129 15.95 -10.95 2.59
N GLY A 130 15.38 -11.47 3.68
CA GLY A 130 15.87 -11.21 5.03
C GLY A 130 15.62 -9.78 5.53
N ARG A 131 14.77 -9.01 4.87
CA ARG A 131 14.44 -7.67 5.32
C ARG A 131 13.06 -7.60 5.93
N ASP A 132 12.91 -6.75 6.95
CA ASP A 132 11.62 -6.42 7.52
C ASP A 132 10.86 -5.53 6.54
N ARG A 133 9.60 -5.89 6.25
CA ARG A 133 8.82 -5.16 5.23
C ARG A 133 8.40 -3.76 5.66
N PHE A 134 8.41 -3.47 6.95
CA PHE A 134 8.00 -2.15 7.45
C PHE A 134 9.17 -1.22 7.70
N THR A 135 10.27 -1.73 8.23
CA THR A 135 11.46 -0.91 8.47
C THR A 135 12.45 -0.99 7.32
N ARG A 136 12.35 -2.02 6.51
CA ARG A 136 13.25 -2.32 5.38
C ARG A 136 14.69 -2.61 5.83
N GLU A 137 14.86 -2.87 7.12
CA GLU A 137 16.15 -3.25 7.67
C GLU A 137 16.34 -4.77 7.65
N HIS A 138 17.58 -5.22 7.61
CA HIS A 138 17.87 -6.65 7.65
C HIS A 138 17.46 -7.24 8.99
N ILE A 139 16.84 -8.42 8.92
CA ILE A 139 16.47 -9.19 10.09
C ILE A 139 17.64 -10.06 10.49
N GLN A 140 18.06 -9.98 11.73
CA GLN A 140 19.15 -10.77 12.27
C GLN A 140 18.73 -12.21 12.55
#